data_0c11a069d4e1e194bfe3b952af385042
#
_entry.id   0c11a069d4e1e194bfe3b952af385042
#
_cell.length_a   1.000
_cell.length_b   1.000
_cell.length_c   1.000
_cell.angle_alpha   90.00
_cell.angle_beta   90.00
_cell.angle_gamma   90.00
#
_symmetry.space_group_name_H-M   'P 1'
#
loop_
_entity.id
_entity.type
_entity.pdbx_description
1 polymer ?
#
loop_
_entity_poly.entity_id
_entity_poly.type
_entity_poly.pdbx_seq_one_letter_code
_entity_poly.pdbx_strand_id
1 'polypeptide(L)'
;DLKVVITGDQSKATATSFNELVNTIIIGFVLVLLILMFFMGVTNAFFVALSVPLSVFVAFMFLPIADAIVGTPVTLNFIVLFALLFGLGIIVDDAIVVIENTHRIYSNGKVPVLRSAKEAAGEVFIPVLAGTATTLAPFFPLLFWKGLIGKFMIYLPAMLIFTLTASLIVAFIMNPVFAVDFMNHEEHQHAKKSWVFKKRMLWILLGTGTLLDLIGMANGGGLWYFFGNLL
;
A
#
# COMPACT_ATOMS: atom_id res chain seq x y z
N ASP A 1 -31.47 -33.37 30.87
CA ASP A 1 -31.12 -32.54 29.72
C ASP A 1 -30.29 -31.35 30.19
N LEU A 2 -28.98 -31.43 29.95
CA LEU A 2 -28.05 -30.29 30.21
C LEU A 2 -28.22 -29.27 29.07
N LYS A 3 -28.80 -28.12 29.37
CA LYS A 3 -28.77 -26.98 28.45
C LYS A 3 -27.40 -26.25 28.58
N VAL A 4 -26.54 -26.43 27.58
CA VAL A 4 -25.31 -25.66 27.46
C VAL A 4 -25.69 -24.31 26.92
N VAL A 5 -25.54 -23.25 27.73
CA VAL A 5 -25.72 -21.86 27.32
C VAL A 5 -24.31 -21.27 27.11
N ILE A 6 -23.98 -20.95 25.86
CA ILE A 6 -22.73 -20.24 25.55
C ILE A 6 -22.91 -18.79 25.94
N THR A 7 -22.28 -18.39 27.03
CA THR A 7 -22.24 -16.99 27.50
C THR A 7 -20.89 -16.39 27.10
N GLY A 8 -20.92 -15.24 26.42
CA GLY A 8 -19.69 -14.52 26.04
C GLY A 8 -19.07 -14.94 24.71
N ASP A 9 -19.88 -15.36 23.75
CA ASP A 9 -19.41 -15.61 22.37
C ASP A 9 -18.98 -14.28 21.71
N GLN A 10 -17.66 -14.07 21.65
CA GLN A 10 -17.05 -12.92 21.00
C GLN A 10 -16.76 -13.16 19.50
N SER A 11 -17.09 -14.32 18.97
CA SER A 11 -16.77 -14.67 17.56
C SER A 11 -17.39 -13.71 16.56
N LYS A 12 -18.64 -13.27 16.81
CA LYS A 12 -19.33 -12.30 15.97
C LYS A 12 -18.66 -10.92 16.03
N ALA A 13 -18.29 -10.46 17.21
CA ALA A 13 -17.59 -9.18 17.38
C ALA A 13 -16.23 -9.20 16.69
N THR A 14 -15.49 -10.28 16.83
CA THR A 14 -14.19 -10.46 16.15
C THR A 14 -14.35 -10.51 14.62
N ALA A 15 -15.36 -11.25 14.12
CA ALA A 15 -15.66 -11.30 12.68
C ALA A 15 -16.06 -9.91 12.13
N THR A 16 -16.84 -9.13 12.87
CA THR A 16 -17.20 -7.77 12.48
C THR A 16 -15.96 -6.88 12.41
N SER A 17 -15.13 -6.88 13.44
CA SER A 17 -13.88 -6.08 13.46
C SER A 17 -12.91 -6.49 12.36
N PHE A 18 -12.85 -7.78 12.03
CA PHE A 18 -12.04 -8.27 10.91
C PHE A 18 -12.57 -7.72 9.57
N ASN A 19 -13.86 -7.79 9.33
CA ASN A 19 -14.47 -7.28 8.10
C ASN A 19 -14.32 -5.75 7.98
N GLU A 20 -14.45 -5.02 9.08
CA GLU A 20 -14.20 -3.56 9.12
C GLU A 20 -12.77 -3.22 8.76
N LEU A 21 -11.79 -3.99 9.26
CA LEU A 21 -10.38 -3.82 8.91
C LEU A 21 -10.11 -4.10 7.43
N VAL A 22 -10.64 -5.19 6.90
CA VAL A 22 -10.51 -5.53 5.46
C VAL A 22 -11.13 -4.43 4.61
N ASN A 23 -12.31 -3.94 4.95
CA ASN A 23 -12.95 -2.83 4.25
C ASN A 23 -12.10 -1.56 4.31
N THR A 24 -11.51 -1.26 5.46
CA THR A 24 -10.62 -0.09 5.63
C THR A 24 -9.37 -0.22 4.75
N ILE A 25 -8.79 -1.43 4.64
CA ILE A 25 -7.66 -1.69 3.73
C ILE A 25 -8.06 -1.43 2.28
N ILE A 26 -9.23 -1.91 1.86
CA ILE A 26 -9.73 -1.71 0.48
C ILE A 26 -9.98 -0.23 0.21
N ILE A 27 -10.62 0.48 1.13
CA ILE A 27 -10.89 1.93 1.00
C ILE A 27 -9.57 2.70 0.95
N GLY A 28 -8.62 2.41 1.83
CA GLY A 28 -7.31 3.02 1.85
C GLY A 28 -6.55 2.79 0.55
N PHE A 29 -6.58 1.57 0.01
CA PHE A 29 -5.98 1.23 -1.27
C PHE A 29 -6.59 2.03 -2.43
N VAL A 30 -7.93 2.10 -2.50
CA VAL A 30 -8.64 2.87 -3.53
C VAL A 30 -8.30 4.37 -3.43
N LEU A 31 -8.24 4.90 -2.21
CA LEU A 31 -7.88 6.31 -1.99
C LEU A 31 -6.44 6.61 -2.46
N VAL A 32 -5.49 5.75 -2.10
CA VAL A 32 -4.10 5.87 -2.56
C VAL A 32 -4.04 5.82 -4.09
N LEU A 33 -4.74 4.88 -4.71
CA LEU A 33 -4.80 4.76 -6.17
C LEU A 33 -5.35 6.05 -6.82
N LEU A 34 -6.42 6.63 -6.28
CA LEU A 34 -6.98 7.88 -6.78
C LEU A 34 -5.99 9.04 -6.68
N ILE A 35 -5.31 9.16 -5.54
CA ILE A 35 -4.28 10.19 -5.33
C ILE A 35 -3.14 10.01 -6.35
N LEU A 36 -2.64 8.80 -6.51
CA LEU A 36 -1.58 8.50 -7.48
C LEU A 36 -2.00 8.80 -8.91
N MET A 37 -3.24 8.45 -9.29
CA MET A 37 -3.78 8.78 -10.62
C MET A 37 -3.79 10.29 -10.87
N PHE A 38 -4.04 11.08 -9.83
CA PHE A 38 -4.03 12.54 -9.95
C PHE A 38 -2.62 13.10 -10.17
N PHE A 39 -1.61 12.61 -9.43
CA PHE A 39 -0.25 13.15 -9.49
C PHE A 39 0.60 12.56 -10.61
N MET A 40 0.57 11.24 -10.81
CA MET A 40 1.44 10.51 -11.73
C MET A 40 0.76 10.13 -13.07
N GLY A 41 -0.54 10.32 -13.17
CA GLY A 41 -1.35 9.87 -14.30
C GLY A 41 -1.79 8.41 -14.16
N VAL A 42 -2.72 7.99 -15.03
CA VAL A 42 -3.45 6.72 -14.90
C VAL A 42 -2.51 5.52 -15.03
N THR A 43 -1.63 5.54 -16.03
CA THR A 43 -0.76 4.41 -16.34
C THR A 43 0.24 4.13 -15.22
N ASN A 44 0.98 5.16 -14.78
CA ASN A 44 1.97 5.01 -13.72
C ASN A 44 1.31 4.63 -12.39
N ALA A 45 0.18 5.28 -12.06
CA ALA A 45 -0.59 4.97 -10.86
C ALA A 45 -1.09 3.51 -10.83
N PHE A 46 -1.51 2.98 -11.98
CA PHE A 46 -1.95 1.59 -12.08
C PHE A 46 -0.82 0.61 -11.73
N PHE A 47 0.41 0.86 -12.20
CA PHE A 47 1.54 -0.02 -11.88
C PHE A 47 1.96 0.06 -10.42
N VAL A 48 2.03 1.27 -9.87
CA VAL A 48 2.26 1.45 -8.44
C VAL A 48 1.19 0.72 -7.63
N ALA A 49 -0.07 0.88 -8.00
CA ALA A 49 -1.17 0.21 -7.33
C ALA A 49 -1.09 -1.32 -7.42
N LEU A 50 -0.66 -1.86 -8.57
CA LEU A 50 -0.47 -3.31 -8.72
C LEU A 50 0.67 -3.85 -7.85
N SER A 51 1.69 -3.04 -7.57
CA SER A 51 2.81 -3.41 -6.69
C SER A 51 2.36 -3.69 -5.25
N VAL A 52 1.30 -3.04 -4.79
CA VAL A 52 0.81 -3.18 -3.40
C VAL A 52 0.30 -4.60 -3.11
N PRO A 53 -0.72 -5.13 -3.82
CA PRO A 53 -1.17 -6.49 -3.57
C PRO A 53 -0.08 -7.52 -3.86
N LEU A 54 0.81 -7.25 -4.81
CA LEU A 54 1.92 -8.13 -5.10
C LEU A 54 2.94 -8.17 -3.94
N SER A 55 3.24 -7.02 -3.33
CA SER A 55 4.11 -6.95 -2.14
C SER A 55 3.51 -7.68 -0.95
N VAL A 56 2.21 -7.54 -0.73
CA VAL A 56 1.49 -8.28 0.32
C VAL A 56 1.53 -9.79 0.04
N PHE A 57 1.31 -10.20 -1.21
CA PHE A 57 1.41 -11.61 -1.60
C PHE A 57 2.80 -12.19 -1.36
N VAL A 58 3.86 -11.45 -1.77
CA VAL A 58 5.25 -11.85 -1.52
C VAL A 58 5.54 -11.89 -0.02
N ALA A 59 5.03 -10.93 0.78
CA ALA A 59 5.18 -10.95 2.23
C ALA A 59 4.56 -12.20 2.86
N PHE A 60 3.39 -12.65 2.37
CA PHE A 60 2.79 -13.90 2.81
C PHE A 60 3.61 -15.14 2.44
N MET A 61 4.35 -15.13 1.35
CA MET A 61 5.28 -16.21 1.02
C MET A 61 6.44 -16.33 2.01
N PHE A 62 6.78 -15.23 2.71
CA PHE A 62 7.81 -15.23 3.76
C PHE A 62 7.28 -15.60 5.16
N LEU A 63 5.98 -15.82 5.34
CA LEU A 63 5.41 -16.22 6.64
C LEU A 63 6.08 -17.44 7.28
N PRO A 64 6.45 -18.52 6.55
CA PRO A 64 7.16 -19.63 7.16
C PRO A 64 8.52 -19.25 7.80
N ILE A 65 9.16 -18.21 7.26
CA ILE A 65 10.40 -17.66 7.84
C ILE A 65 10.07 -16.83 9.09
N ALA A 66 8.95 -16.07 9.04
CA ALA A 66 8.46 -15.34 10.20
C ALA A 66 8.14 -16.28 11.36
N ASP A 67 7.51 -17.42 11.10
CA ASP A 67 7.21 -18.46 12.10
C ASP A 67 8.47 -18.96 12.79
N ALA A 68 9.55 -19.17 12.04
CA ALA A 68 10.83 -19.63 12.57
C ALA A 68 11.51 -18.56 13.45
N ILE A 69 11.33 -17.27 13.14
CA ILE A 69 11.92 -16.16 13.90
C ILE A 69 11.10 -15.84 15.16
N VAL A 70 9.78 -15.82 15.04
CA VAL A 70 8.85 -15.49 16.14
C VAL A 70 8.69 -16.66 17.10
N GLY A 71 8.96 -17.90 16.63
CA GLY A 71 8.82 -19.13 17.41
C GLY A 71 7.37 -19.59 17.62
N THR A 72 6.41 -18.93 16.99
CA THR A 72 4.98 -19.27 17.00
C THR A 72 4.39 -19.01 15.63
N PRO A 73 3.40 -19.81 15.18
CA PRO A 73 2.77 -19.58 13.89
C PRO A 73 2.16 -18.18 13.79
N VAL A 74 2.57 -17.44 12.79
CA VAL A 74 1.99 -16.13 12.47
C VAL A 74 0.70 -16.36 11.70
N THR A 75 -0.41 -16.35 12.40
CA THR A 75 -1.74 -16.50 11.82
C THR A 75 -2.34 -15.13 11.49
N LEU A 76 -3.26 -15.10 10.52
CA LEU A 76 -4.06 -13.90 10.24
C LEU A 76 -4.90 -13.57 11.48
N ASN A 77 -4.47 -12.54 12.20
CA ASN A 77 -5.15 -12.00 13.36
C ASN A 77 -5.28 -10.47 13.21
N PHE A 78 -6.00 -9.85 14.13
CA PHE A 78 -6.23 -8.39 14.12
C PHE A 78 -4.92 -7.58 14.06
N ILE A 79 -3.87 -8.01 14.77
CA ILE A 79 -2.58 -7.29 14.82
C ILE A 79 -1.84 -7.41 13.49
N VAL A 80 -1.87 -8.58 12.85
CA VAL A 80 -1.29 -8.80 11.51
C VAL A 80 -2.00 -7.96 10.46
N LEU A 81 -3.33 -7.90 10.49
CA LEU A 81 -4.10 -7.05 9.58
C LEU A 81 -3.84 -5.56 9.82
N PHE A 82 -3.74 -5.16 11.08
CA PHE A 82 -3.38 -3.78 11.42
C PHE A 82 -1.97 -3.43 10.92
N ALA A 83 -1.02 -4.35 11.04
CA ALA A 83 0.33 -4.17 10.49
C ALA A 83 0.31 -4.04 8.96
N LEU A 84 -0.52 -4.83 8.26
CA LEU A 84 -0.70 -4.71 6.82
C LEU A 84 -1.33 -3.37 6.43
N LEU A 85 -2.35 -2.92 7.16
CA LEU A 85 -2.98 -1.62 6.94
C LEU A 85 -1.96 -0.48 7.12
N PHE A 86 -1.18 -0.54 8.20
CA PHE A 86 -0.13 0.44 8.47
C PHE A 86 0.99 0.40 7.41
N GLY A 87 1.41 -0.81 7.02
CA GLY A 87 2.41 -1.03 5.99
C GLY A 87 1.98 -0.56 4.60
N LEU A 88 0.68 -0.58 4.30
CA LEU A 88 0.14 -0.24 2.98
C LEU A 88 0.57 1.18 2.53
N GLY A 89 0.54 2.15 3.44
CA GLY A 89 0.98 3.52 3.14
C GLY A 89 2.48 3.62 2.82
N ILE A 90 3.30 2.78 3.46
CA ILE A 90 4.76 2.80 3.29
C ILE A 90 5.19 2.00 2.04
N ILE A 91 4.50 0.89 1.75
CA ILE A 91 4.76 0.03 0.57
C ILE A 91 4.69 0.82 -0.73
N VAL A 92 3.74 1.74 -0.82
CA VAL A 92 3.49 2.54 -2.01
C VAL A 92 4.67 3.45 -2.33
N ASP A 93 5.34 4.00 -1.32
CA ASP A 93 6.43 4.96 -1.48
C ASP A 93 7.61 4.36 -2.24
N ASP A 94 8.01 3.13 -1.94
CA ASP A 94 9.10 2.44 -2.65
C ASP A 94 8.81 2.30 -4.14
N ALA A 95 7.57 1.92 -4.47
CA ALA A 95 7.12 1.73 -5.84
C ALA A 95 7.05 3.06 -6.61
N ILE A 96 6.57 4.12 -5.97
CA ILE A 96 6.46 5.46 -6.55
C ILE A 96 7.84 5.96 -6.99
N VAL A 97 8.83 5.89 -6.10
CA VAL A 97 10.18 6.41 -6.38
C VAL A 97 10.81 5.72 -7.58
N VAL A 98 10.71 4.40 -7.69
CA VAL A 98 11.28 3.63 -8.79
C VAL A 98 10.59 3.95 -10.12
N ILE A 99 9.26 3.99 -10.15
CA ILE A 99 8.49 4.25 -11.38
C ILE A 99 8.67 5.71 -11.83
N GLU A 100 8.59 6.66 -10.91
CA GLU A 100 8.77 8.08 -11.23
C GLU A 100 10.18 8.36 -11.77
N ASN A 101 11.21 7.79 -11.15
CA ASN A 101 12.58 7.95 -11.64
C ASN A 101 12.76 7.31 -13.03
N THR A 102 12.14 6.15 -13.28
CA THR A 102 12.15 5.51 -14.60
C THR A 102 11.48 6.41 -15.63
N HIS A 103 10.32 6.97 -15.31
CA HIS A 103 9.61 7.89 -16.20
C HIS A 103 10.44 9.17 -16.46
N ARG A 104 11.10 9.71 -15.45
CA ARG A 104 11.95 10.89 -15.56
C ARG A 104 13.13 10.68 -16.51
N ILE A 105 13.82 9.54 -16.40
CA ILE A 105 14.96 9.22 -17.28
C ILE A 105 14.46 8.95 -18.70
N TYR A 106 13.39 8.21 -18.85
CA TYR A 106 12.81 7.88 -20.15
C TYR A 106 12.29 9.12 -20.89
N SER A 107 11.58 10.01 -20.20
CA SER A 107 11.01 11.23 -20.80
C SER A 107 12.05 12.21 -21.35
N ASN A 108 13.31 12.08 -20.94
CA ASN A 108 14.41 12.84 -21.51
C ASN A 108 14.74 12.43 -22.98
N GLY A 109 14.14 11.35 -23.49
CA GLY A 109 14.21 10.92 -24.90
C GLY A 109 15.59 10.45 -25.38
N LYS A 110 16.58 10.33 -24.49
CA LYS A 110 17.97 9.98 -24.84
C LYS A 110 18.31 8.51 -24.68
N VAL A 111 17.49 7.78 -23.94
CA VAL A 111 17.80 6.41 -23.50
C VAL A 111 16.60 5.49 -23.74
N PRO A 112 16.80 4.28 -24.28
CA PRO A 112 15.73 3.29 -24.44
C PRO A 112 15.10 2.92 -23.09
N VAL A 113 13.79 2.55 -23.08
CA VAL A 113 13.01 2.23 -21.86
C VAL A 113 13.72 1.23 -20.96
N LEU A 114 14.25 0.14 -21.54
CA LEU A 114 14.96 -0.90 -20.77
C LEU A 114 16.19 -0.35 -20.01
N ARG A 115 16.93 0.54 -20.65
CA ARG A 115 18.09 1.16 -20.03
C ARG A 115 17.69 2.19 -19.00
N SER A 116 16.65 2.98 -19.29
CA SER A 116 16.06 3.94 -18.35
C SER A 116 15.61 3.25 -17.06
N ALA A 117 14.94 2.11 -17.16
CA ALA A 117 14.48 1.34 -16.00
C ALA A 117 15.66 0.82 -15.15
N LYS A 118 16.73 0.32 -15.78
CA LYS A 118 17.93 -0.14 -15.07
C LYS A 118 18.69 0.98 -14.38
N GLU A 119 18.91 2.10 -15.08
CA GLU A 119 19.59 3.27 -14.54
C GLU A 119 18.78 3.88 -13.38
N ALA A 120 17.45 4.01 -13.56
CA ALA A 120 16.56 4.52 -12.54
C ALA A 120 16.56 3.69 -11.25
N ALA A 121 16.43 2.37 -11.39
CA ALA A 121 16.46 1.47 -10.24
C ALA A 121 17.82 1.55 -9.51
N GLY A 122 18.94 1.61 -10.25
CA GLY A 122 20.27 1.74 -9.67
C GLY A 122 20.47 3.06 -8.92
N GLU A 123 20.02 4.19 -9.47
CA GLU A 123 20.15 5.51 -8.84
C GLU A 123 19.41 5.61 -7.49
N VAL A 124 18.20 5.03 -7.41
CA VAL A 124 17.36 5.15 -6.22
C VAL A 124 17.50 4.00 -5.23
N PHE A 125 18.28 2.96 -5.56
CA PHE A 125 18.40 1.77 -4.72
C PHE A 125 18.87 2.11 -3.29
N ILE A 126 19.98 2.82 -3.16
CA ILE A 126 20.55 3.16 -1.85
C ILE A 126 19.63 4.12 -1.05
N PRO A 127 19.10 5.22 -1.62
CA PRO A 127 18.18 6.09 -0.93
C PRO A 127 16.91 5.37 -0.44
N VAL A 128 16.29 4.55 -1.27
CA VAL A 128 15.08 3.82 -0.91
C VAL A 128 15.37 2.78 0.18
N LEU A 129 16.45 2.00 0.02
CA LEU A 129 16.87 1.03 1.04
C LEU A 129 17.14 1.71 2.39
N ALA A 130 17.84 2.84 2.39
CA ALA A 130 18.11 3.60 3.60
C ALA A 130 16.83 4.15 4.24
N GLY A 131 15.91 4.69 3.43
CA GLY A 131 14.61 5.17 3.88
C GLY A 131 13.79 4.06 4.55
N THR A 132 13.66 2.91 3.89
CA THR A 132 12.92 1.76 4.42
C THR A 132 13.59 1.20 5.69
N ALA A 133 14.93 1.12 5.74
CA ALA A 133 15.65 0.71 6.94
C ALA A 133 15.44 1.67 8.11
N THR A 134 15.44 2.98 7.85
CA THR A 134 15.16 4.01 8.85
C THR A 134 13.73 3.90 9.38
N THR A 135 12.77 3.63 8.51
CA THR A 135 11.36 3.43 8.89
C THR A 135 11.17 2.17 9.73
N LEU A 136 11.94 1.12 9.46
CA LEU A 136 11.91 -0.13 10.23
C LEU A 136 12.63 -0.04 11.58
N ALA A 137 13.62 0.84 11.71
CA ALA A 137 14.47 0.94 12.90
C ALA A 137 13.68 1.09 14.22
N PRO A 138 12.62 1.91 14.34
CA PRO A 138 11.83 2.03 15.56
C PRO A 138 11.08 0.75 15.96
N PHE A 139 10.81 -0.14 15.01
CA PHE A 139 10.06 -1.38 15.26
C PHE A 139 10.99 -2.52 15.73
N PHE A 140 12.29 -2.43 15.49
CA PHE A 140 13.25 -3.45 15.89
C PHE A 140 13.25 -3.72 17.41
N PRO A 141 13.24 -2.71 18.30
CA PRO A 141 13.18 -2.95 19.76
C PRO A 141 11.95 -3.72 20.21
N LEU A 142 10.81 -3.60 19.48
CA LEU A 142 9.58 -4.31 19.82
C LEU A 142 9.69 -5.83 19.65
N LEU A 143 10.59 -6.31 18.78
CA LEU A 143 10.86 -7.75 18.62
C LEU A 143 11.47 -8.39 19.88
N PHE A 144 12.15 -7.59 20.70
CA PHE A 144 12.84 -8.06 21.91
C PHE A 144 12.04 -7.78 23.19
N TRP A 145 10.82 -7.28 23.07
CA TRP A 145 10.00 -6.96 24.23
C TRP A 145 9.53 -8.24 24.92
N LYS A 146 9.88 -8.37 26.22
CA LYS A 146 9.57 -9.54 27.04
C LYS A 146 8.22 -9.40 27.74
N GLY A 147 7.63 -10.55 28.11
CA GLY A 147 6.37 -10.59 28.85
C GLY A 147 5.14 -10.81 27.99
N LEU A 148 3.95 -10.75 28.60
CA LEU A 148 2.69 -11.04 27.93
C LEU A 148 2.40 -10.04 26.79
N ILE A 149 2.63 -8.77 27.04
CA ILE A 149 2.42 -7.70 26.04
C ILE A 149 3.36 -7.89 24.86
N GLY A 150 4.63 -8.24 25.09
CA GLY A 150 5.61 -8.50 24.05
C GLY A 150 5.18 -9.64 23.12
N LYS A 151 4.58 -10.70 23.66
CA LYS A 151 4.08 -11.84 22.86
C LYS A 151 2.95 -11.44 21.91
N PHE A 152 2.14 -10.43 22.25
CA PHE A 152 1.14 -9.88 21.35
C PHE A 152 1.73 -8.89 20.35
N MET A 153 2.62 -8.02 20.82
CA MET A 153 3.18 -6.94 20.00
C MET A 153 4.18 -7.41 18.96
N ILE A 154 4.79 -8.59 19.10
CA ILE A 154 5.83 -9.11 18.19
C ILE A 154 5.32 -9.30 16.75
N TYR A 155 4.04 -9.61 16.58
CA TYR A 155 3.45 -9.82 15.24
C TYR A 155 3.45 -8.55 14.39
N LEU A 156 3.30 -7.37 15.01
CA LEU A 156 3.25 -6.10 14.29
C LEU A 156 4.62 -5.78 13.63
N PRO A 157 5.75 -5.68 14.36
CA PRO A 157 7.05 -5.42 13.76
C PRO A 157 7.50 -6.54 12.82
N ALA A 158 7.21 -7.81 13.15
CA ALA A 158 7.54 -8.91 12.27
C ALA A 158 6.86 -8.77 10.91
N MET A 159 5.55 -8.55 10.89
CA MET A 159 4.82 -8.36 9.64
C MET A 159 5.27 -7.11 8.87
N LEU A 160 5.55 -6.00 9.55
CA LEU A 160 6.07 -4.80 8.90
C LEU A 160 7.43 -5.05 8.23
N ILE A 161 8.35 -5.74 8.91
CA ILE A 161 9.66 -6.08 8.36
C ILE A 161 9.50 -6.93 7.09
N PHE A 162 8.67 -7.98 7.13
CA PHE A 162 8.44 -8.84 5.96
C PHE A 162 7.74 -8.11 4.84
N THR A 163 6.73 -7.29 5.16
CA THR A 163 5.94 -6.57 4.16
C THR A 163 6.79 -5.48 3.46
N LEU A 164 7.61 -4.75 4.22
CA LEU A 164 8.48 -3.72 3.64
C LEU A 164 9.68 -4.35 2.90
N THR A 165 10.21 -5.48 3.36
CA THR A 165 11.22 -6.22 2.60
C THR A 165 10.65 -6.75 1.28
N ALA A 166 9.42 -7.28 1.30
CA ALA A 166 8.71 -7.70 0.11
C ALA A 166 8.44 -6.53 -0.84
N SER A 167 8.08 -5.36 -0.31
CA SER A 167 7.92 -4.12 -1.09
C SER A 167 9.19 -3.74 -1.84
N LEU A 168 10.33 -3.77 -1.19
CA LEU A 168 11.62 -3.52 -1.84
C LEU A 168 11.88 -4.49 -2.99
N ILE A 169 11.64 -5.78 -2.78
CA ILE A 169 11.81 -6.81 -3.82
C ILE A 169 10.91 -6.50 -5.01
N VAL A 170 9.64 -6.21 -4.77
CA VAL A 170 8.67 -5.87 -5.82
C VAL A 170 9.05 -4.56 -6.51
N ALA A 171 9.43 -3.52 -5.76
CA ALA A 171 9.79 -2.23 -6.30
C ALA A 171 11.00 -2.30 -7.24
N PHE A 172 12.02 -3.09 -6.92
CA PHE A 172 13.25 -3.16 -7.70
C PHE A 172 13.27 -4.27 -8.76
N ILE A 173 12.41 -5.29 -8.66
CA ILE A 173 12.34 -6.38 -9.64
C ILE A 173 11.14 -6.20 -10.56
N MET A 174 9.93 -6.04 -10.01
CA MET A 174 8.70 -6.04 -10.80
C MET A 174 8.40 -4.69 -11.45
N ASN A 175 8.60 -3.58 -10.73
CA ASN A 175 8.28 -2.26 -11.26
C ASN A 175 9.13 -1.85 -12.48
N PRO A 176 10.45 -2.10 -12.54
CA PRO A 176 11.21 -1.88 -13.76
C PRO A 176 10.72 -2.73 -14.95
N VAL A 177 10.27 -3.97 -14.70
CA VAL A 177 9.70 -4.83 -15.75
C VAL A 177 8.39 -4.26 -16.27
N PHE A 178 7.49 -3.86 -15.38
CA PHE A 178 6.24 -3.20 -15.77
C PHE A 178 6.49 -1.91 -16.54
N ALA A 179 7.43 -1.08 -16.09
CA ALA A 179 7.78 0.14 -16.79
C ALA A 179 8.25 -0.12 -18.23
N VAL A 180 9.07 -1.17 -18.45
CA VAL A 180 9.56 -1.53 -19.80
C VAL A 180 8.43 -2.00 -20.70
N ASP A 181 7.54 -2.88 -20.21
CA ASP A 181 6.46 -3.44 -21.03
C ASP A 181 5.43 -2.40 -21.45
N PHE A 182 5.14 -1.44 -20.59
CA PHE A 182 4.01 -0.54 -20.79
C PHE A 182 4.40 0.83 -21.32
N MET A 183 5.58 1.35 -20.97
CA MET A 183 6.08 2.61 -21.55
C MET A 183 6.40 2.50 -23.04
N ASN A 184 6.78 1.33 -23.51
CA ASN A 184 7.00 1.06 -24.95
C ASN A 184 5.74 1.28 -25.82
N HIS A 185 4.54 1.19 -25.23
CA HIS A 185 3.27 1.36 -25.95
C HIS A 185 2.79 2.81 -26.02
N GLU A 186 3.36 3.71 -25.20
CA GLU A 186 2.90 5.12 -25.13
C GLU A 186 3.58 6.09 -26.10
N GLU A 187 4.61 5.67 -26.81
CA GLU A 187 5.47 6.53 -27.64
C GLU A 187 4.75 7.34 -28.73
N HIS A 188 3.46 7.07 -29.01
CA HIS A 188 2.73 7.72 -30.10
C HIS A 188 1.47 8.53 -29.73
N GLN A 189 1.06 8.71 -28.47
CA GLN A 189 -0.25 9.31 -28.20
C GLN A 189 -0.35 10.47 -27.18
N HIS A 190 0.67 10.90 -26.44
CA HIS A 190 0.39 11.57 -25.16
C HIS A 190 0.78 13.02 -24.84
N ALA A 191 1.31 13.83 -25.75
CA ALA A 191 1.60 15.24 -25.39
C ALA A 191 0.36 16.13 -25.18
N LYS A 192 -0.80 15.78 -25.75
CA LYS A 192 -2.00 16.66 -25.76
C LYS A 192 -3.14 16.24 -24.82
N LYS A 193 -3.17 15.01 -24.35
CA LYS A 193 -4.32 14.44 -23.60
C LYS A 193 -4.23 14.61 -22.07
N SER A 194 -3.03 14.76 -21.53
CA SER A 194 -2.78 14.81 -20.08
C SER A 194 -3.40 16.01 -19.36
N TRP A 195 -3.37 17.21 -19.95
CA TRP A 195 -3.90 18.42 -19.29
C TRP A 195 -5.42 18.43 -19.15
N VAL A 196 -6.12 17.98 -20.19
CA VAL A 196 -7.59 17.89 -20.19
C VAL A 196 -8.07 16.82 -19.21
N PHE A 197 -7.33 15.72 -19.09
CA PHE A 197 -7.64 14.63 -18.15
C PHE A 197 -7.44 15.06 -16.69
N LYS A 198 -6.34 15.75 -16.36
CA LYS A 198 -6.11 16.31 -15.01
C LYS A 198 -7.21 17.27 -14.59
N LYS A 199 -7.66 18.14 -15.50
CA LYS A 199 -8.75 19.08 -15.23
C LYS A 199 -10.09 18.37 -15.01
N ARG A 200 -10.38 17.36 -15.82
CA ARG A 200 -11.61 16.55 -15.66
C ARG A 200 -11.61 15.76 -14.35
N MET A 201 -10.50 15.16 -14.00
CA MET A 201 -10.34 14.39 -12.76
C MET A 201 -10.49 15.28 -11.52
N LEU A 202 -9.96 16.51 -11.55
CA LEU A 202 -10.12 17.48 -10.46
C LEU A 202 -11.61 17.85 -10.27
N TRP A 203 -12.36 18.04 -11.34
CA TRP A 203 -13.81 18.28 -11.27
C TRP A 203 -14.60 17.07 -10.75
N ILE A 204 -14.16 15.86 -11.09
CA ILE A 204 -14.77 14.62 -10.55
C ILE A 204 -14.49 14.50 -9.05
N LEU A 205 -13.23 14.72 -8.60
CA LEU A 205 -12.86 14.69 -7.19
C LEU A 205 -13.61 15.75 -6.37
N LEU A 206 -13.70 16.99 -6.86
CA LEU A 206 -14.49 18.05 -6.22
C LEU A 206 -15.98 17.68 -6.18
N GLY A 207 -16.52 17.14 -7.26
CA GLY A 207 -17.92 16.70 -7.32
C GLY A 207 -18.23 15.53 -6.38
N THR A 208 -17.35 14.55 -6.29
CA THR A 208 -17.52 13.42 -5.35
C THR A 208 -17.33 13.86 -3.90
N GLY A 209 -16.38 14.76 -3.62
CA GLY A 209 -16.18 15.31 -2.27
C GLY A 209 -17.43 16.04 -1.77
N THR A 210 -17.97 16.97 -2.58
CA THR A 210 -19.20 17.69 -2.24
C THR A 210 -20.42 16.79 -2.09
N LEU A 211 -20.51 15.74 -2.89
CA LEU A 211 -21.60 14.76 -2.83
C LEU A 211 -21.52 13.91 -1.57
N LEU A 212 -20.31 13.52 -1.14
CA LEU A 212 -20.07 12.83 0.11
C LEU A 212 -20.38 13.72 1.34
N ASP A 213 -20.05 15.01 1.27
CA ASP A 213 -20.42 15.97 2.32
C ASP A 213 -21.94 16.12 2.45
N LEU A 214 -22.66 16.21 1.32
CA LEU A 214 -24.12 16.28 1.31
C LEU A 214 -24.78 15.02 1.86
N ILE A 215 -24.24 13.83 1.52
CA ILE A 215 -24.73 12.56 2.09
C ILE A 215 -24.43 12.49 3.59
N GLY A 216 -23.27 12.98 4.03
CA GLY A 216 -22.89 13.08 5.43
C GLY A 216 -23.85 13.97 6.22
N MET A 217 -24.23 15.12 5.65
CA MET A 217 -25.25 16.01 6.23
C MET A 217 -26.61 15.34 6.38
N ALA A 218 -27.03 14.57 5.38
CA ALA A 218 -28.33 13.91 5.38
C ALA A 218 -28.43 12.75 6.39
N ASN A 219 -27.31 12.05 6.67
CA ASN A 219 -27.28 10.87 7.52
C ASN A 219 -26.70 11.09 8.92
N GLY A 220 -26.33 12.32 9.30
CA GLY A 220 -25.81 12.64 10.63
C GLY A 220 -24.48 11.97 11.00
N GLY A 221 -23.73 11.47 10.03
CA GLY A 221 -22.56 10.65 10.25
C GLY A 221 -21.22 11.39 10.06
N GLY A 222 -20.43 11.54 11.15
CA GLY A 222 -19.17 12.26 11.16
C GLY A 222 -18.08 11.73 10.21
N LEU A 223 -18.10 10.44 9.87
CA LEU A 223 -17.12 9.81 8.97
C LEU A 223 -17.23 10.32 7.52
N TRP A 224 -18.44 10.56 7.04
CA TRP A 224 -18.68 11.04 5.68
C TRP A 224 -18.18 12.48 5.47
N TYR A 225 -18.27 13.33 6.51
CA TYR A 225 -17.66 14.67 6.50
C TYR A 225 -16.14 14.63 6.41
N PHE A 226 -15.52 13.65 7.08
CA PHE A 226 -14.07 13.51 7.02
C PHE A 226 -13.57 13.20 5.59
N PHE A 227 -14.24 12.29 4.91
CA PHE A 227 -13.89 11.94 3.53
C PHE A 227 -14.24 13.04 2.52
N GLY A 228 -15.35 13.76 2.72
CA GLY A 228 -15.72 14.88 1.87
C GLY A 228 -14.75 16.05 1.93
N ASN A 229 -14.20 16.35 3.12
CA ASN A 229 -13.23 17.42 3.30
C ASN A 229 -11.77 17.01 2.94
N LEU A 230 -11.49 15.73 2.77
CA LEU A 230 -10.16 15.21 2.45
C LEU A 230 -9.95 15.11 0.92
N LEU A 231 -11.01 15.07 0.13
CA LEU A 231 -11.00 15.06 -1.34
C LEU A 231 -11.07 16.46 -1.92
#